data_7c216c2b70d08bddee2c3e4d4cdbca13
#
_entry.id   7c216c2b70d08bddee2c3e4d4cdbca13
#
_cell.length_a   1.000
_cell.length_b   1.000
_cell.length_c   1.000
_cell.angle_alpha   90.00
_cell.angle_beta   90.00
_cell.angle_gamma   90.00
#
_symmetry.space_group_name_H-M   'P 1'
#
loop_
_entity.id
_entity.type
_entity.pdbx_description
1 polymer ?
#
loop_
_entity_poly.entity_id
_entity_poly.type
_entity_poly.pdbx_seq_one_letter_code
_entity_poly.pdbx_strand_id
1 'polypeptide(L)'
;MTVSRFEIESKELLENGKEYGEVGTYDQFKGTVHFEVDPLSKHNERIVDIQLAPRNTDGKVEFSADFVMLTPSNSNKGNRTMFLDVVNRGNKTVLYGFNSADRPPDPTSPIESGNGFLMREGYTVMFCGWQADVPDIPGLIGLSVPEAYLDGEQLSGKVMNQYQANVDTSVFPLADRYHLKNSAVDESELEAQLMVQDQPNGTPEFIEREKWSLVRVEDSEIEPDASHVHLQGGFELGRIYKLVYTAKGSRLVGLGFAAVRDICSFIKYASEEDGNLLEGNIDHAISYGVSQTGRFLRQYIHTGMNLDESSRPAMDGIIAHVG
;
A
#
# COMPACT_ATOMS: atom_id res chain seq x y z
N MET A 1 21.45 -2.85 -7.91
CA MET A 1 20.00 -3.16 -8.02
C MET A 1 19.34 -2.74 -6.72
N THR A 2 18.09 -2.29 -6.74
CA THR A 2 17.40 -1.77 -5.56
C THR A 2 16.68 -2.85 -4.74
N VAL A 3 16.36 -4.00 -5.33
CA VAL A 3 15.93 -5.18 -4.57
C VAL A 3 17.18 -5.84 -3.99
N SER A 4 17.26 -5.86 -2.65
CA SER A 4 18.37 -6.46 -1.92
C SER A 4 18.12 -7.93 -1.54
N ARG A 5 16.86 -8.33 -1.40
CA ARG A 5 16.46 -9.70 -1.12
C ARG A 5 15.03 -9.97 -1.57
N PHE A 6 14.83 -11.07 -2.28
CA PHE A 6 13.51 -11.59 -2.66
C PHE A 6 13.27 -12.87 -1.86
N GLU A 7 12.55 -12.75 -0.75
CA GLU A 7 12.36 -13.82 0.24
C GLU A 7 11.05 -14.56 -0.02
N ILE A 8 11.15 -15.87 -0.26
CA ILE A 8 10.00 -16.74 -0.46
C ILE A 8 9.70 -17.46 0.85
N GLU A 9 8.51 -17.22 1.38
CA GLU A 9 8.01 -17.85 2.61
C GLU A 9 7.23 -19.14 2.31
N SER A 10 6.51 -19.17 1.19
CA SER A 10 5.78 -20.36 0.78
C SER A 10 5.67 -20.51 -0.74
N LYS A 11 5.60 -21.75 -1.16
CA LYS A 11 5.29 -22.17 -2.54
C LYS A 11 4.24 -23.27 -2.51
N GLU A 12 3.16 -23.10 -3.25
CA GLU A 12 2.09 -24.09 -3.40
C GLU A 12 1.49 -24.07 -4.81
N LEU A 13 0.79 -25.12 -5.20
CA LEU A 13 0.06 -25.12 -6.46
C LEU A 13 -1.23 -24.29 -6.33
N LEU A 14 -1.46 -23.37 -7.29
CA LEU A 14 -2.70 -22.60 -7.35
C LEU A 14 -3.90 -23.55 -7.52
N GLU A 15 -4.97 -23.33 -6.74
CA GLU A 15 -6.22 -24.11 -6.79
C GLU A 15 -5.97 -25.65 -6.83
N ASN A 16 -5.03 -26.13 -5.97
CA ASN A 16 -4.66 -27.55 -5.85
C ASN A 16 -4.18 -28.19 -7.18
N GLY A 17 -3.55 -27.42 -8.07
CA GLY A 17 -3.01 -27.92 -9.33
C GLY A 17 -4.01 -27.94 -10.48
N LYS A 18 -5.00 -27.07 -10.47
CA LYS A 18 -5.89 -26.82 -11.61
C LYS A 18 -5.09 -26.49 -12.86
N GLU A 19 -5.44 -27.11 -13.98
CA GLU A 19 -4.82 -26.87 -15.27
C GLU A 19 -5.52 -25.75 -16.05
N TYR A 20 -4.74 -24.93 -16.73
CA TYR A 20 -5.19 -23.79 -17.54
C TYR A 20 -4.81 -23.98 -19.01
N GLY A 21 -5.57 -24.85 -19.68
CA GLY A 21 -5.36 -25.14 -21.08
C GLY A 21 -3.97 -25.72 -21.36
N GLU A 22 -3.31 -25.24 -22.42
CA GLU A 22 -1.97 -25.70 -22.80
C GLU A 22 -0.83 -25.16 -21.91
N VAL A 23 -1.10 -24.16 -21.08
CA VAL A 23 -0.12 -23.62 -20.13
C VAL A 23 0.13 -24.58 -18.98
N GLY A 24 -0.91 -25.32 -18.56
CA GLY A 24 -0.84 -26.28 -17.45
C GLY A 24 -1.10 -25.64 -16.10
N THR A 25 -0.44 -26.13 -15.07
CA THR A 25 -0.60 -25.66 -13.69
C THR A 25 0.16 -24.36 -13.40
N TYR A 26 -0.22 -23.70 -12.31
CA TYR A 26 0.45 -22.51 -11.80
C TYR A 26 0.98 -22.74 -10.39
N ASP A 27 2.17 -22.22 -10.15
CA ASP A 27 2.73 -22.07 -8.80
C ASP A 27 2.29 -20.73 -8.22
N GLN A 28 1.92 -20.74 -6.95
CA GLN A 28 1.68 -19.56 -6.11
C GLN A 28 2.82 -19.42 -5.12
N PHE A 29 3.51 -18.29 -5.18
CA PHE A 29 4.54 -17.88 -4.22
C PHE A 29 4.00 -16.77 -3.34
N LYS A 30 4.37 -16.79 -2.05
CA LYS A 30 4.15 -15.68 -1.10
C LYS A 30 5.45 -15.37 -0.40
N GLY A 31 5.64 -14.12 -0.04
CA GLY A 31 6.82 -13.70 0.69
C GLY A 31 6.96 -12.20 0.80
N THR A 32 8.19 -11.78 1.11
CA THR A 32 8.56 -10.39 1.31
C THR A 32 9.70 -10.01 0.38
N VAL A 33 9.57 -8.87 -0.28
CA VAL A 33 10.64 -8.24 -1.05
C VAL A 33 11.25 -7.10 -0.25
N HIS A 34 12.58 -7.10 -0.12
CA HIS A 34 13.36 -6.08 0.57
C HIS A 34 14.05 -5.18 -0.44
N PHE A 35 14.02 -3.88 -0.16
CA PHE A 35 14.56 -2.85 -1.04
C PHE A 35 15.58 -1.98 -0.31
N GLU A 36 16.57 -1.53 -1.07
CA GLU A 36 17.57 -0.53 -0.68
C GLU A 36 17.71 0.51 -1.79
N VAL A 37 17.17 1.70 -1.57
CA VAL A 37 17.20 2.77 -2.56
C VAL A 37 18.17 3.88 -2.20
N ASP A 38 18.84 4.45 -3.21
CA ASP A 38 19.72 5.60 -3.02
C ASP A 38 18.89 6.88 -2.91
N PRO A 39 18.87 7.54 -1.72
CA PRO A 39 18.13 8.79 -1.54
C PRO A 39 18.70 9.96 -2.36
N LEU A 40 19.92 9.83 -2.90
CA LEU A 40 20.56 10.85 -3.74
C LEU A 40 20.32 10.62 -5.23
N SER A 41 19.75 9.47 -5.61
CA SER A 41 19.42 9.19 -7.01
C SER A 41 18.37 10.17 -7.54
N LYS A 42 18.62 10.73 -8.75
CA LYS A 42 17.64 11.58 -9.44
C LYS A 42 16.29 10.90 -9.67
N HIS A 43 16.28 9.56 -9.74
CA HIS A 43 15.07 8.77 -9.93
C HIS A 43 14.23 8.62 -8.64
N ASN A 44 14.77 9.03 -7.48
CA ASN A 44 14.11 9.02 -6.19
C ASN A 44 13.79 10.44 -5.65
N GLU A 45 14.20 11.51 -6.37
CA GLU A 45 14.04 12.90 -5.92
C GLU A 45 12.58 13.32 -5.67
N ARG A 46 11.62 12.61 -6.29
CA ARG A 46 10.18 12.87 -6.13
C ARG A 46 9.55 12.16 -4.93
N ILE A 47 10.30 11.30 -4.25
CA ILE A 47 9.85 10.67 -3.00
C ILE A 47 10.02 11.70 -1.88
N VAL A 48 8.88 12.21 -1.38
CA VAL A 48 8.85 13.26 -0.35
C VAL A 48 9.58 12.75 0.90
N ASP A 49 10.40 13.61 1.48
CA ASP A 49 11.15 13.38 2.73
C ASP A 49 12.17 12.22 2.69
N ILE A 50 12.49 11.65 1.51
CA ILE A 50 13.46 10.54 1.42
C ILE A 50 14.82 10.91 2.04
N GLN A 51 15.21 12.19 2.03
CA GLN A 51 16.46 12.68 2.63
C GLN A 51 16.43 12.63 4.16
N LEU A 52 15.24 12.56 4.77
CA LEU A 52 15.01 12.50 6.21
C LEU A 52 14.86 11.06 6.71
N ALA A 53 14.92 10.07 5.81
CA ALA A 53 14.88 8.66 6.17
C ALA A 53 16.15 8.21 6.88
N PRO A 54 16.07 7.27 7.84
CA PRO A 54 17.22 6.53 8.32
C PRO A 54 17.94 5.83 7.17
N ARG A 55 19.26 5.75 7.26
CA ARG A 55 20.12 5.12 6.26
C ARG A 55 20.91 3.96 6.85
N ASN A 56 21.06 2.91 6.05
CA ASN A 56 21.95 1.81 6.38
C ASN A 56 23.44 2.20 6.24
N THR A 57 24.34 1.25 6.47
CA THR A 57 25.80 1.47 6.40
C THR A 57 26.30 1.90 5.03
N ASP A 58 25.54 1.58 3.96
CA ASP A 58 25.85 1.97 2.59
C ASP A 58 25.17 3.29 2.19
N GLY A 59 24.54 3.99 3.14
CA GLY A 59 23.87 5.27 2.94
C GLY A 59 22.52 5.17 2.25
N LYS A 60 21.95 3.96 2.10
CA LYS A 60 20.68 3.70 1.42
C LYS A 60 19.50 3.67 2.39
N VAL A 61 18.31 3.90 1.88
CA VAL A 61 17.04 3.78 2.60
C VAL A 61 16.47 2.39 2.39
N GLU A 62 16.22 1.68 3.49
CA GLU A 62 15.67 0.33 3.51
C GLU A 62 14.16 0.34 3.74
N PHE A 63 13.46 -0.54 3.02
CA PHE A 63 12.03 -0.79 3.21
C PHE A 63 11.66 -2.16 2.63
N SER A 64 10.43 -2.64 2.88
CA SER A 64 10.00 -3.94 2.39
C SER A 64 8.52 -3.95 2.02
N ALA A 65 8.13 -4.89 1.16
CA ALA A 65 6.74 -5.08 0.76
C ALA A 65 6.40 -6.57 0.74
N ASP A 66 5.18 -6.90 1.15
CA ASP A 66 4.63 -8.21 0.94
C ASP A 66 4.34 -8.43 -0.54
N PHE A 67 4.45 -9.66 -1.01
CA PHE A 67 4.05 -10.01 -2.36
C PHE A 67 3.34 -11.38 -2.42
N VAL A 68 2.54 -11.53 -3.47
CA VAL A 68 2.07 -12.82 -3.96
C VAL A 68 2.33 -12.87 -5.46
N MET A 69 2.86 -13.99 -5.95
CA MET A 69 3.14 -14.19 -7.37
C MET A 69 2.52 -15.51 -7.84
N LEU A 70 1.80 -15.45 -8.96
CA LEU A 70 1.24 -16.60 -9.67
C LEU A 70 1.99 -16.73 -11.00
N THR A 71 2.66 -17.85 -11.24
CA THR A 71 3.43 -18.05 -12.46
C THR A 71 3.23 -19.48 -13.00
N PRO A 72 3.29 -19.69 -14.33
CA PRO A 72 3.24 -21.05 -14.89
C PRO A 72 4.27 -21.95 -14.23
N SER A 73 3.87 -23.15 -13.76
CA SER A 73 4.79 -24.12 -13.14
C SER A 73 5.88 -24.57 -14.13
N ASN A 74 5.57 -24.55 -15.43
CA ASN A 74 6.55 -24.66 -16.51
C ASN A 74 6.77 -23.28 -17.12
N SER A 75 7.86 -22.61 -16.76
CA SER A 75 8.18 -21.25 -17.23
C SER A 75 8.22 -21.10 -18.75
N ASN A 76 8.57 -22.17 -19.51
CA ASN A 76 8.54 -22.16 -20.98
C ASN A 76 7.15 -22.06 -21.58
N LYS A 77 6.10 -22.22 -20.79
CA LYS A 77 4.68 -22.07 -21.19
C LYS A 77 4.13 -20.67 -20.91
N GLY A 78 4.91 -19.82 -20.24
CA GLY A 78 4.54 -18.42 -20.01
C GLY A 78 4.64 -17.59 -21.30
N ASN A 79 3.84 -16.50 -21.36
CA ASN A 79 3.86 -15.57 -22.49
C ASN A 79 4.91 -14.44 -22.32
N ARG A 80 5.82 -14.59 -21.35
CA ARG A 80 6.92 -13.66 -21.03
C ARG A 80 6.45 -12.27 -20.58
N THR A 81 5.21 -12.16 -20.11
CA THR A 81 4.63 -10.91 -19.62
C THR A 81 4.18 -11.06 -18.17
N MET A 82 4.66 -10.17 -17.33
CA MET A 82 4.16 -10.00 -15.96
C MET A 82 2.99 -9.01 -15.95
N PHE A 83 1.91 -9.38 -15.29
CA PHE A 83 0.77 -8.52 -15.00
C PHE A 83 0.80 -8.12 -13.53
N LEU A 84 1.22 -6.89 -13.22
CA LEU A 84 1.31 -6.39 -11.86
C LEU A 84 -0.02 -5.77 -11.43
N ASP A 85 -0.63 -6.32 -10.39
CA ASP A 85 -1.74 -5.71 -9.66
C ASP A 85 -1.19 -4.73 -8.61
N VAL A 86 -1.45 -3.45 -8.78
CA VAL A 86 -1.23 -2.46 -7.71
C VAL A 86 -2.40 -2.60 -6.73
N VAL A 87 -2.19 -3.41 -5.69
CA VAL A 87 -3.23 -3.84 -4.75
C VAL A 87 -3.98 -2.67 -4.10
N ASN A 88 -5.32 -2.74 -4.07
CA ASN A 88 -6.14 -1.66 -3.53
C ASN A 88 -6.35 -1.84 -2.02
N ARG A 89 -5.73 -1.00 -1.19
CA ARG A 89 -5.73 -1.14 0.29
C ARG A 89 -5.34 -2.54 0.74
N GLY A 90 -4.31 -3.11 0.12
CA GLY A 90 -3.83 -4.46 0.40
C GLY A 90 -4.62 -5.58 -0.27
N ASN A 91 -5.75 -5.28 -0.95
CA ASN A 91 -6.58 -6.29 -1.60
C ASN A 91 -6.19 -6.50 -3.07
N LYS A 92 -6.18 -7.75 -3.47
CA LYS A 92 -5.94 -8.21 -4.84
C LYS A 92 -7.12 -7.85 -5.73
N THR A 93 -6.87 -7.26 -6.92
CA THR A 93 -7.95 -6.71 -7.76
C THR A 93 -7.97 -7.24 -9.19
N VAL A 94 -6.85 -7.69 -9.72
CA VAL A 94 -6.70 -8.02 -11.15
C VAL A 94 -7.53 -9.23 -11.57
N LEU A 95 -7.69 -10.23 -10.70
CA LEU A 95 -8.41 -11.47 -11.08
C LEU A 95 -9.91 -11.25 -11.25
N TYR A 96 -10.54 -10.43 -10.41
CA TYR A 96 -11.93 -10.08 -10.69
C TYR A 96 -12.09 -9.06 -11.83
N GLY A 97 -11.07 -8.25 -12.09
CA GLY A 97 -11.06 -7.35 -13.23
C GLY A 97 -10.94 -8.05 -14.59
N PHE A 98 -10.12 -9.10 -14.70
CA PHE A 98 -9.78 -9.76 -15.96
C PHE A 98 -10.28 -11.22 -16.06
N ASN A 99 -10.35 -11.91 -14.93
CA ASN A 99 -10.75 -13.33 -14.92
C ASN A 99 -12.20 -13.55 -14.47
N SER A 100 -12.96 -12.48 -14.22
CA SER A 100 -14.32 -12.59 -13.65
C SER A 100 -14.36 -13.43 -12.37
N ALA A 101 -13.29 -13.40 -11.58
CA ALA A 101 -13.26 -14.05 -10.27
C ALA A 101 -14.19 -13.29 -9.30
N ASP A 102 -14.79 -14.00 -8.38
CA ASP A 102 -15.53 -13.38 -7.30
C ASP A 102 -14.59 -12.63 -6.34
N ARG A 103 -15.11 -11.61 -5.68
CA ARG A 103 -14.38 -10.95 -4.60
C ARG A 103 -14.34 -11.88 -3.40
N PRO A 104 -13.14 -12.11 -2.81
CA PRO A 104 -13.05 -12.96 -1.63
C PRO A 104 -13.85 -12.37 -0.47
N PRO A 105 -14.51 -13.20 0.35
CA PRO A 105 -15.27 -12.74 1.53
C PRO A 105 -14.37 -12.08 2.58
N ASP A 106 -13.12 -12.52 2.67
CA ASP A 106 -12.09 -11.94 3.53
C ASP A 106 -10.69 -12.04 2.88
N PRO A 107 -9.69 -11.26 3.38
CA PRO A 107 -8.35 -11.22 2.79
C PRO A 107 -7.58 -12.55 2.83
N THR A 108 -7.92 -13.46 3.78
CA THR A 108 -7.25 -14.76 3.96
C THR A 108 -7.79 -15.85 3.05
N SER A 109 -8.92 -15.59 2.37
CA SER A 109 -9.53 -16.54 1.45
C SER A 109 -8.53 -17.01 0.39
N PRO A 110 -8.56 -18.29 -0.02
CA PRO A 110 -7.76 -18.79 -1.12
C PRO A 110 -7.95 -17.95 -2.39
N ILE A 111 -6.89 -17.84 -3.16
CA ILE A 111 -6.97 -17.13 -4.44
C ILE A 111 -7.73 -18.01 -5.45
N GLU A 112 -8.81 -17.47 -5.98
CA GLU A 112 -9.61 -18.07 -7.03
C GLU A 112 -9.29 -17.44 -8.39
N SER A 113 -9.01 -18.26 -9.39
CA SER A 113 -8.63 -17.81 -10.73
C SER A 113 -9.83 -17.38 -11.58
N GLY A 114 -11.06 -17.55 -11.10
CA GLY A 114 -12.27 -17.27 -11.87
C GLY A 114 -12.34 -18.10 -13.16
N ASN A 115 -12.59 -17.44 -14.30
CA ASN A 115 -12.58 -18.10 -15.60
C ASN A 115 -11.15 -18.47 -16.09
N GLY A 116 -10.09 -18.07 -15.38
CA GLY A 116 -8.70 -18.42 -15.68
C GLY A 116 -8.11 -17.74 -16.93
N PHE A 117 -8.66 -16.62 -17.39
CA PHE A 117 -8.21 -15.95 -18.62
C PHE A 117 -6.70 -15.65 -18.61
N LEU A 118 -6.21 -14.91 -17.62
CA LEU A 118 -4.78 -14.56 -17.54
C LEU A 118 -3.88 -15.80 -17.47
N MET A 119 -4.34 -16.86 -16.80
CA MET A 119 -3.60 -18.11 -16.67
C MET A 119 -3.55 -18.88 -18.00
N ARG A 120 -4.67 -18.96 -18.72
CA ARG A 120 -4.68 -19.62 -20.05
C ARG A 120 -3.83 -18.89 -21.09
N GLU A 121 -3.70 -17.57 -20.93
CA GLU A 121 -2.84 -16.75 -21.79
C GLU A 121 -1.38 -16.73 -21.33
N GLY A 122 -1.02 -17.45 -20.25
CA GLY A 122 0.35 -17.65 -19.79
C GLY A 122 0.98 -16.45 -19.07
N TYR A 123 0.18 -15.51 -18.55
CA TYR A 123 0.71 -14.38 -17.79
C TYR A 123 1.26 -14.82 -16.43
N THR A 124 2.39 -14.24 -16.01
CA THR A 124 2.75 -14.18 -14.60
C THR A 124 1.95 -13.04 -13.95
N VAL A 125 1.26 -13.31 -12.85
CA VAL A 125 0.50 -12.29 -12.11
C VAL A 125 1.22 -11.97 -10.80
N MET A 126 1.56 -10.71 -10.58
CA MET A 126 2.24 -10.21 -9.38
C MET A 126 1.32 -9.28 -8.61
N PHE A 127 1.20 -9.52 -7.31
CA PHE A 127 0.59 -8.62 -6.34
C PHE A 127 1.70 -8.11 -5.43
N CYS A 128 1.90 -6.80 -5.33
CA CYS A 128 2.95 -6.22 -4.52
C CYS A 128 2.41 -5.08 -3.66
N GLY A 129 2.84 -5.03 -2.40
CA GLY A 129 2.51 -3.96 -1.45
C GLY A 129 3.13 -2.64 -1.88
N TRP A 130 2.35 -1.56 -1.76
CA TRP A 130 2.79 -0.20 -2.07
C TRP A 130 2.29 0.83 -1.06
N GLN A 131 1.29 0.49 -0.27
CA GLN A 131 0.61 1.38 0.66
C GLN A 131 1.05 1.07 2.09
N ALA A 132 1.62 2.08 2.76
CA ALA A 132 2.26 1.90 4.07
C ALA A 132 1.29 1.94 5.27
N ASP A 133 0.04 2.31 5.05
CA ASP A 133 -0.99 2.38 6.09
C ASP A 133 -2.00 1.22 6.02
N VAL A 134 -1.70 0.18 5.26
CA VAL A 134 -2.45 -1.09 5.29
C VAL A 134 -2.28 -1.71 6.68
N PRO A 135 -3.38 -2.07 7.38
CA PRO A 135 -3.28 -2.71 8.69
C PRO A 135 -2.65 -4.11 8.58
N ASP A 136 -2.01 -4.54 9.65
CA ASP A 136 -1.46 -5.89 9.79
C ASP A 136 -2.60 -6.91 9.99
N ILE A 137 -3.31 -7.19 8.92
CA ILE A 137 -4.38 -8.18 8.86
C ILE A 137 -3.93 -9.29 7.90
N PRO A 138 -3.93 -10.57 8.32
CA PRO A 138 -3.54 -11.68 7.49
C PRO A 138 -4.21 -11.65 6.11
N GLY A 139 -3.41 -11.84 5.05
CA GLY A 139 -3.89 -11.85 3.66
C GLY A 139 -3.96 -10.49 2.97
N LEU A 140 -3.91 -9.37 3.68
CA LEU A 140 -3.64 -8.07 3.08
C LEU A 140 -2.16 -7.95 2.71
N ILE A 141 -1.88 -7.23 1.65
CA ILE A 141 -0.53 -7.02 1.10
C ILE A 141 -0.13 -5.58 1.37
N GLY A 142 0.83 -5.38 2.27
CA GLY A 142 1.26 -4.10 2.79
C GLY A 142 2.68 -3.70 2.39
N LEU A 143 3.03 -2.47 2.78
CA LEU A 143 4.37 -1.90 2.61
C LEU A 143 4.88 -1.45 3.99
N SER A 144 6.07 -1.90 4.38
CA SER A 144 6.77 -1.43 5.57
C SER A 144 7.81 -0.39 5.17
N VAL A 145 7.68 0.83 5.67
CA VAL A 145 8.57 1.95 5.37
C VAL A 145 9.11 2.60 6.63
N PRO A 146 10.29 3.21 6.58
CA PRO A 146 10.80 4.00 7.69
C PRO A 146 9.99 5.29 7.88
N GLU A 147 10.14 5.87 9.07
CA GLU A 147 9.66 7.21 9.38
C GLU A 147 10.74 8.26 9.11
N ALA A 148 10.32 9.49 8.87
CA ALA A 148 11.21 10.63 8.68
C ALA A 148 11.66 11.21 10.02
N TYR A 149 12.94 11.61 10.10
CA TYR A 149 13.55 12.25 11.26
C TYR A 149 14.19 13.58 10.87
N LEU A 150 14.01 14.59 11.71
CA LEU A 150 14.67 15.87 11.59
C LEU A 150 15.42 16.16 12.88
N ASP A 151 16.72 16.43 12.79
CA ASP A 151 17.61 16.69 13.94
C ASP A 151 17.57 15.60 15.04
N GLY A 152 17.33 14.35 14.65
CA GLY A 152 17.25 13.19 15.54
C GLY A 152 15.88 12.94 16.17
N GLU A 153 14.90 13.80 15.92
CA GLU A 153 13.53 13.66 16.40
C GLU A 153 12.59 13.19 15.27
N GLN A 154 11.55 12.42 15.60
CA GLN A 154 10.52 12.05 14.65
C GLN A 154 9.88 13.29 14.02
N LEU A 155 9.76 13.32 12.70
CA LEU A 155 9.09 14.41 12.02
C LEU A 155 7.64 14.50 12.49
N SER A 156 7.23 15.70 12.90
CA SER A 156 5.88 16.01 13.33
C SER A 156 5.29 17.18 12.55
N GLY A 157 3.96 17.24 12.48
CA GLY A 157 3.29 18.32 11.76
C GLY A 157 1.78 18.28 11.92
N LYS A 158 1.12 19.38 11.55
CA LYS A 158 -0.35 19.45 11.58
C LYS A 158 -0.95 18.55 10.50
N VAL A 159 -1.88 17.70 10.92
CA VAL A 159 -2.69 16.85 10.05
C VAL A 159 -4.17 17.14 10.27
N MET A 160 -4.98 16.82 9.27
CA MET A 160 -6.44 16.93 9.35
C MET A 160 -7.08 15.60 9.01
N ASN A 161 -7.87 15.06 9.93
CA ASN A 161 -8.76 13.93 9.68
C ASN A 161 -10.19 14.44 9.49
N GLN A 162 -10.92 13.80 8.55
CA GLN A 162 -12.33 14.09 8.32
C GLN A 162 -13.17 12.85 8.61
N TYR A 163 -14.26 13.03 9.36
CA TYR A 163 -15.18 11.98 9.77
C TYR A 163 -16.59 12.30 9.34
N GLN A 164 -17.37 11.27 9.05
CA GLN A 164 -18.81 11.35 8.86
C GLN A 164 -19.44 10.09 9.44
N ALA A 165 -20.21 10.25 10.51
CA ALA A 165 -20.87 9.14 11.17
C ALA A 165 -22.02 8.61 10.31
N ASN A 166 -22.04 7.29 10.07
CA ASN A 166 -23.14 6.56 9.43
C ASN A 166 -23.90 5.68 10.42
N VAL A 167 -23.36 5.54 11.63
CA VAL A 167 -23.93 4.84 12.77
C VAL A 167 -23.68 5.66 14.03
N ASP A 168 -24.47 5.45 15.06
CA ASP A 168 -24.25 6.10 16.35
C ASP A 168 -22.89 5.72 16.89
N THR A 169 -22.04 6.71 17.12
CA THR A 169 -20.70 6.54 17.71
C THR A 169 -20.26 7.81 18.41
N SER A 170 -19.51 7.66 19.48
CA SER A 170 -18.83 8.76 20.16
C SER A 170 -17.32 8.79 19.90
N VAL A 171 -16.78 7.85 19.10
CA VAL A 171 -15.34 7.67 18.91
C VAL A 171 -15.00 7.43 17.45
N PHE A 172 -13.92 8.07 16.96
CA PHE A 172 -13.29 7.77 15.69
C PHE A 172 -11.78 7.55 15.86
N PRO A 173 -11.15 6.63 15.09
CA PRO A 173 -9.70 6.49 15.05
C PRO A 173 -9.06 7.70 14.35
N LEU A 174 -7.81 8.04 14.69
CA LEU A 174 -7.01 9.04 14.00
C LEU A 174 -6.43 8.46 12.69
N ALA A 175 -7.30 7.93 11.86
CA ALA A 175 -6.99 7.26 10.60
C ALA A 175 -8.15 7.40 9.62
N ASP A 176 -7.90 7.07 8.34
CA ASP A 176 -8.99 6.79 7.38
C ASP A 176 -9.47 5.35 7.61
N ARG A 177 -10.71 5.20 8.09
CA ARG A 177 -11.35 3.90 8.33
C ARG A 177 -10.55 3.05 9.35
N TYR A 178 -10.14 1.84 8.93
CA TYR A 178 -9.36 0.87 9.72
C TYR A 178 -7.86 0.89 9.45
N HIS A 179 -7.38 1.89 8.69
CA HIS A 179 -5.95 2.02 8.38
C HIS A 179 -5.12 2.37 9.62
N LEU A 180 -3.78 2.29 9.47
CA LEU A 180 -2.88 2.64 10.57
C LEU A 180 -3.06 4.10 10.97
N LYS A 181 -3.09 4.34 12.26
CA LYS A 181 -3.37 5.64 12.86
C LYS A 181 -2.17 6.57 12.77
N ASN A 182 -2.42 7.86 12.63
CA ASN A 182 -1.43 8.92 12.81
C ASN A 182 -1.57 9.46 14.23
N SER A 183 -0.80 8.92 15.17
CA SER A 183 -0.91 9.28 16.58
C SER A 183 -0.58 10.75 16.82
N ALA A 184 -1.33 11.41 17.72
CA ALA A 184 -1.03 12.75 18.15
C ALA A 184 0.31 12.80 18.92
N VAL A 185 1.00 13.94 18.86
CA VAL A 185 2.21 14.18 19.66
C VAL A 185 1.85 14.27 21.14
N ASP A 186 0.77 14.98 21.45
CA ASP A 186 0.30 15.27 22.79
C ASP A 186 -1.24 15.18 22.86
N GLU A 187 -1.75 14.35 23.75
CA GLU A 187 -3.18 14.16 23.99
C GLU A 187 -3.86 15.43 24.54
N SER A 188 -3.10 16.26 25.20
CA SER A 188 -3.54 17.52 25.81
C SER A 188 -3.34 18.75 24.93
N GLU A 189 -2.92 18.59 23.66
CA GLU A 189 -2.65 19.69 22.73
C GLU A 189 -3.82 20.71 22.71
N LEU A 190 -3.56 21.91 23.22
CA LEU A 190 -4.58 22.97 23.32
C LEU A 190 -4.89 23.61 21.95
N GLU A 191 -3.96 23.53 21.01
CA GLU A 191 -4.15 24.06 19.65
C GLU A 191 -4.88 23.11 18.72
N ALA A 192 -5.12 21.88 19.15
CA ALA A 192 -5.93 20.93 18.39
C ALA A 192 -7.38 21.43 18.30
N GLN A 193 -8.00 21.26 17.14
CA GLN A 193 -9.33 21.82 16.83
C GLN A 193 -10.24 20.75 16.26
N LEU A 194 -11.40 20.59 16.85
CA LEU A 194 -12.49 19.80 16.30
C LEU A 194 -13.56 20.74 15.78
N MET A 195 -13.97 20.56 14.53
CA MET A 195 -14.96 21.35 13.84
C MET A 195 -16.06 20.46 13.26
N VAL A 196 -17.26 21.01 13.10
CA VAL A 196 -18.40 20.36 12.48
C VAL A 196 -19.03 21.24 11.39
N GLN A 197 -19.52 20.65 10.31
CA GLN A 197 -20.21 21.33 9.22
C GLN A 197 -21.23 20.42 8.55
N ASP A 198 -22.26 21.00 7.94
CA ASP A 198 -23.34 20.23 7.29
C ASP A 198 -23.01 19.83 5.84
N GLN A 199 -22.14 20.58 5.18
CA GLN A 199 -21.77 20.41 3.78
C GLN A 199 -20.25 20.51 3.58
N PRO A 200 -19.66 19.86 2.56
CA PRO A 200 -18.21 19.89 2.32
C PRO A 200 -17.61 21.29 2.24
N ASN A 201 -18.35 22.26 1.71
CA ASN A 201 -17.94 23.67 1.57
C ASN A 201 -18.69 24.61 2.53
N GLY A 202 -19.37 24.05 3.55
CA GLY A 202 -20.09 24.84 4.57
C GLY A 202 -19.11 25.55 5.51
N THR A 203 -19.63 26.56 6.21
CA THR A 203 -18.86 27.22 7.27
C THR A 203 -18.69 26.27 8.45
N PRO A 204 -17.47 25.97 8.88
CA PRO A 204 -17.25 25.09 10.03
C PRO A 204 -17.60 25.81 11.33
N GLU A 205 -18.21 25.09 12.25
CA GLU A 205 -18.44 25.49 13.64
C GLU A 205 -17.41 24.78 14.52
N PHE A 206 -16.71 25.53 15.39
CA PHE A 206 -15.75 24.97 16.32
C PHE A 206 -16.46 24.33 17.51
N ILE A 207 -16.04 23.14 17.88
CA ILE A 207 -16.51 22.44 19.08
C ILE A 207 -15.57 22.79 20.23
N GLU A 208 -16.12 23.23 21.36
CA GLU A 208 -15.36 23.58 22.57
C GLU A 208 -14.45 22.44 23.01
N ARG A 209 -13.19 22.76 23.40
CA ARG A 209 -12.16 21.75 23.70
C ARG A 209 -12.56 20.78 24.81
N GLU A 210 -13.34 21.23 25.76
CA GLU A 210 -13.83 20.48 26.91
C GLU A 210 -14.87 19.41 26.52
N LYS A 211 -15.45 19.50 25.32
CA LYS A 211 -16.46 18.55 24.83
C LYS A 211 -15.86 17.33 24.13
N TRP A 212 -14.56 17.33 23.87
CA TRP A 212 -13.92 16.22 23.19
C TRP A 212 -12.50 15.98 23.74
N SER A 213 -11.98 14.77 23.51
CA SER A 213 -10.66 14.36 23.99
C SER A 213 -10.00 13.37 23.03
N LEU A 214 -8.66 13.29 23.07
CA LEU A 214 -7.91 12.24 22.44
C LEU A 214 -7.83 11.06 23.42
N VAL A 215 -8.25 9.88 22.98
CA VAL A 215 -8.49 8.74 23.86
C VAL A 215 -8.28 7.42 23.12
N ARG A 216 -8.26 6.32 23.88
CA ARG A 216 -8.52 4.97 23.42
C ARG A 216 -9.84 4.49 24.07
N VAL A 217 -10.61 3.70 23.36
CA VAL A 217 -11.80 3.04 23.90
C VAL A 217 -11.64 1.55 23.68
N GLU A 218 -11.57 0.81 24.79
CA GLU A 218 -11.60 -0.65 24.81
C GLU A 218 -12.66 -1.11 25.82
N ASP A 219 -13.50 -2.03 25.43
CA ASP A 219 -14.56 -2.62 26.29
C ASP A 219 -15.45 -1.58 27.03
N SER A 220 -15.70 -0.43 26.39
CA SER A 220 -16.45 0.72 26.92
C SER A 220 -15.69 1.55 27.97
N GLU A 221 -14.44 1.27 28.24
CA GLU A 221 -13.57 2.10 29.06
C GLU A 221 -12.84 3.12 28.17
N ILE A 222 -12.79 4.38 28.63
CA ILE A 222 -12.13 5.48 27.94
C ILE A 222 -10.82 5.76 28.68
N GLU A 223 -9.71 5.54 27.98
CA GLU A 223 -8.37 5.80 28.49
C GLU A 223 -7.69 6.90 27.67
N PRO A 224 -6.84 7.76 28.26
CA PRO A 224 -6.02 8.68 27.52
C PRO A 224 -5.16 7.92 26.50
N ASP A 225 -5.23 8.33 25.24
CA ASP A 225 -4.45 7.74 24.15
C ASP A 225 -4.41 8.74 22.99
N ALA A 226 -3.31 8.72 22.28
CA ALA A 226 -3.09 9.57 21.11
C ALA A 226 -3.64 8.98 19.80
N SER A 227 -4.51 7.99 19.82
CA SER A 227 -4.91 7.22 18.63
C SER A 227 -6.37 7.36 18.18
N HIS A 228 -7.23 7.95 19.03
CA HIS A 228 -8.66 8.17 18.73
C HIS A 228 -9.11 9.54 19.20
N VAL A 229 -10.24 10.02 18.66
CA VAL A 229 -10.99 11.17 19.16
C VAL A 229 -12.34 10.73 19.72
N HIS A 230 -12.65 11.17 20.93
CA HIS A 230 -13.96 10.99 21.58
C HIS A 230 -14.70 12.33 21.66
N LEU A 231 -15.99 12.35 21.31
CA LEU A 231 -16.88 13.50 21.43
C LEU A 231 -17.99 13.20 22.43
N GLN A 232 -18.12 14.03 23.46
CA GLN A 232 -19.21 13.96 24.43
C GLN A 232 -20.55 14.16 23.73
N GLY A 233 -21.48 13.25 23.93
CA GLY A 233 -22.79 13.26 23.25
C GLY A 233 -22.79 12.59 21.88
N GLY A 234 -21.61 12.18 21.38
CA GLY A 234 -21.48 11.44 20.10
C GLY A 234 -21.40 12.34 18.86
N PHE A 235 -21.07 11.71 17.75
CA PHE A 235 -21.01 12.35 16.44
C PHE A 235 -22.38 12.26 15.77
N GLU A 236 -22.99 13.38 15.41
CA GLU A 236 -24.27 13.45 14.75
C GLU A 236 -24.23 12.81 13.36
N LEU A 237 -25.22 11.97 13.04
CA LEU A 237 -25.29 11.26 11.77
C LEU A 237 -25.35 12.22 10.58
N GLY A 238 -24.53 11.94 9.58
CA GLY A 238 -24.50 12.69 8.32
C GLY A 238 -23.75 14.00 8.35
N ARG A 239 -23.42 14.57 9.52
CA ARG A 239 -22.60 15.78 9.61
C ARG A 239 -21.12 15.46 9.37
N ILE A 240 -20.37 16.42 8.88
CA ILE A 240 -18.95 16.32 8.58
C ILE A 240 -18.14 16.93 9.71
N TYR A 241 -17.31 16.14 10.34
CA TYR A 241 -16.38 16.58 11.39
C TYR A 241 -14.97 16.63 10.83
N LYS A 242 -14.20 17.64 11.25
CA LYS A 242 -12.78 17.80 10.91
C LYS A 242 -11.98 18.02 12.19
N LEU A 243 -11.01 17.14 12.42
CA LEU A 243 -10.06 17.26 13.52
C LEU A 243 -8.70 17.69 12.96
N VAL A 244 -8.18 18.82 13.43
CA VAL A 244 -6.82 19.27 13.15
C VAL A 244 -5.99 19.13 14.41
N TYR A 245 -4.87 18.44 14.33
CA TYR A 245 -3.97 18.16 15.45
C TYR A 245 -2.53 17.99 14.96
N THR A 246 -1.56 17.97 15.86
CA THR A 246 -0.17 17.67 15.52
C THR A 246 0.08 16.17 15.65
N ALA A 247 0.39 15.51 14.53
CA ALA A 247 0.80 14.12 14.50
C ALA A 247 2.32 13.96 14.48
N LYS A 248 2.81 12.78 14.85
CA LYS A 248 4.21 12.36 14.77
C LYS A 248 4.33 11.05 14.01
N GLY A 249 5.55 10.69 13.64
CA GLY A 249 5.82 9.43 12.95
C GLY A 249 5.43 9.51 11.47
N SER A 250 5.94 10.53 10.75
CA SER A 250 5.70 10.68 9.32
C SER A 250 6.35 9.54 8.53
N ARG A 251 5.56 8.57 8.08
CA ARG A 251 6.02 7.44 7.25
C ARG A 251 6.34 7.92 5.84
N LEU A 252 7.42 7.39 5.24
CA LEU A 252 7.81 7.72 3.87
C LEU A 252 6.93 6.99 2.84
N VAL A 253 5.65 7.34 2.79
CA VAL A 253 4.64 6.68 1.93
C VAL A 253 4.97 6.72 0.44
N GLY A 254 5.77 7.70 0.00
CA GLY A 254 6.26 7.82 -1.38
C GLY A 254 7.16 6.67 -1.83
N LEU A 255 7.74 5.88 -0.89
CA LEU A 255 8.49 4.66 -1.20
C LEU A 255 7.62 3.59 -1.89
N GLY A 256 6.30 3.67 -1.79
CA GLY A 256 5.40 2.83 -2.57
C GLY A 256 5.57 2.95 -4.08
N PHE A 257 5.98 4.12 -4.59
CA PHE A 257 6.34 4.28 -6.00
C PHE A 257 7.60 3.50 -6.36
N ALA A 258 8.62 3.55 -5.48
CA ALA A 258 9.85 2.79 -5.66
C ALA A 258 9.58 1.27 -5.56
N ALA A 259 8.75 0.80 -4.61
CA ALA A 259 8.38 -0.60 -4.49
C ALA A 259 7.83 -1.16 -5.81
N VAL A 260 6.82 -0.48 -6.37
CA VAL A 260 6.16 -0.90 -7.62
C VAL A 260 7.10 -0.81 -8.82
N ARG A 261 7.96 0.22 -8.90
CA ARG A 261 8.99 0.35 -9.93
C ARG A 261 10.01 -0.78 -9.86
N ASP A 262 10.56 -0.97 -8.68
CA ASP A 262 11.76 -1.77 -8.51
C ASP A 262 11.47 -3.27 -8.51
N ILE A 263 10.26 -3.69 -8.11
CA ILE A 263 9.84 -5.09 -8.31
C ILE A 263 9.68 -5.42 -9.80
N CYS A 264 9.11 -4.50 -10.61
CA CYS A 264 9.02 -4.69 -12.06
C CYS A 264 10.42 -4.76 -12.70
N SER A 265 11.31 -3.86 -12.31
CA SER A 265 12.69 -3.83 -12.78
C SER A 265 13.45 -5.10 -12.38
N PHE A 266 13.28 -5.57 -11.14
CA PHE A 266 13.92 -6.79 -10.64
C PHE A 266 13.47 -8.02 -11.45
N ILE A 267 12.19 -8.24 -11.61
CA ILE A 267 11.67 -9.39 -12.34
C ILE A 267 12.08 -9.40 -13.82
N LYS A 268 12.22 -8.22 -14.44
CA LYS A 268 12.64 -8.09 -15.85
C LYS A 268 14.15 -8.24 -16.06
N TYR A 269 14.97 -7.74 -15.13
CA TYR A 269 16.38 -7.51 -15.41
C TYR A 269 17.36 -8.18 -14.47
N ALA A 270 16.91 -8.69 -13.32
CA ALA A 270 17.77 -9.37 -12.37
C ALA A 270 18.10 -10.80 -12.80
N SER A 271 19.26 -11.29 -12.38
CA SER A 271 19.69 -12.66 -12.57
C SER A 271 19.15 -13.60 -11.49
N GLU A 272 19.29 -14.91 -11.70
CA GLU A 272 19.02 -15.94 -10.69
C GLU A 272 19.99 -15.78 -9.50
N GLU A 273 21.23 -15.33 -9.72
CA GLU A 273 22.20 -15.05 -8.68
C GLU A 273 21.73 -13.90 -7.75
N ASP A 274 20.94 -12.96 -8.28
CA ASP A 274 20.29 -11.88 -7.52
C ASP A 274 19.01 -12.37 -6.79
N GLY A 275 18.59 -13.62 -6.98
CA GLY A 275 17.38 -14.23 -6.43
C GLY A 275 16.15 -14.13 -7.30
N ASN A 276 16.25 -13.73 -8.58
CA ASN A 276 15.14 -13.68 -9.51
C ASN A 276 14.82 -15.07 -10.08
N LEU A 277 13.77 -15.71 -9.59
CA LEU A 277 13.31 -17.03 -10.07
C LEU A 277 12.82 -17.02 -11.53
N LEU A 278 12.58 -15.85 -12.09
CA LEU A 278 12.03 -15.69 -13.44
C LEU A 278 13.08 -15.10 -14.42
N GLU A 279 14.38 -15.20 -14.09
CA GLU A 279 15.44 -14.72 -14.99
C GLU A 279 15.20 -15.19 -16.43
N GLY A 280 15.21 -14.24 -17.36
CA GLY A 280 15.03 -14.50 -18.78
C GLY A 280 13.64 -14.98 -19.21
N ASN A 281 12.66 -15.06 -18.29
CA ASN A 281 11.30 -15.51 -18.59
C ASN A 281 10.29 -14.34 -18.68
N ILE A 282 10.68 -13.12 -18.32
CA ILE A 282 9.82 -11.93 -18.38
C ILE A 282 10.50 -10.85 -19.20
N ASP A 283 9.89 -10.47 -20.33
CA ASP A 283 10.33 -9.35 -21.17
C ASP A 283 9.54 -8.06 -20.91
N HIS A 284 8.25 -8.22 -20.54
CA HIS A 284 7.32 -7.10 -20.41
C HIS A 284 6.62 -7.11 -19.05
N ALA A 285 6.36 -5.91 -18.53
CA ALA A 285 5.56 -5.68 -17.34
C ALA A 285 4.39 -4.74 -17.66
N ILE A 286 3.17 -5.19 -17.40
CA ILE A 286 1.93 -4.39 -17.51
C ILE A 286 1.37 -4.21 -16.10
N SER A 287 1.10 -2.97 -15.70
CA SER A 287 0.51 -2.68 -14.40
C SER A 287 -0.97 -2.33 -14.51
N TYR A 288 -1.74 -2.84 -13.58
CA TYR A 288 -3.16 -2.56 -13.41
C TYR A 288 -3.45 -1.94 -12.06
N GLY A 289 -4.31 -0.92 -12.05
CA GLY A 289 -4.81 -0.33 -10.82
C GLY A 289 -6.22 0.22 -11.03
N VAL A 290 -7.08 0.05 -10.04
CA VAL A 290 -8.49 0.48 -10.07
C VAL A 290 -8.79 1.46 -8.96
N SER A 291 -9.54 2.53 -9.24
CA SER A 291 -9.96 3.58 -8.28
C SER A 291 -8.74 4.24 -7.63
N GLN A 292 -8.50 4.02 -6.34
CA GLN A 292 -7.32 4.56 -5.63
C GLN A 292 -6.03 4.21 -6.37
N THR A 293 -5.85 2.96 -6.79
CA THR A 293 -4.62 2.52 -7.45
C THR A 293 -4.55 2.91 -8.93
N GLY A 294 -5.70 3.19 -9.57
CA GLY A 294 -5.73 3.89 -10.84
C GLY A 294 -5.14 5.31 -10.71
N ARG A 295 -5.50 6.05 -9.65
CA ARG A 295 -4.91 7.37 -9.34
C ARG A 295 -3.41 7.26 -9.00
N PHE A 296 -3.01 6.21 -8.25
CA PHE A 296 -1.60 5.93 -7.99
C PHE A 296 -0.81 5.78 -9.29
N LEU A 297 -1.27 4.97 -10.24
CA LEU A 297 -0.60 4.75 -11.52
C LEU A 297 -0.52 6.04 -12.36
N ARG A 298 -1.55 6.87 -12.34
CA ARG A 298 -1.51 8.20 -12.99
C ARG A 298 -0.44 9.10 -12.36
N GLN A 299 -0.38 9.14 -11.01
CA GLN A 299 0.64 9.91 -10.29
C GLN A 299 2.03 9.36 -10.54
N TYR A 300 2.20 8.04 -10.56
CA TYR A 300 3.45 7.35 -10.86
C TYR A 300 4.04 7.81 -12.21
N ILE A 301 3.23 7.86 -13.26
CA ILE A 301 3.66 8.37 -14.57
C ILE A 301 3.91 9.87 -14.53
N HIS A 302 3.02 10.64 -13.90
CA HIS A 302 3.15 12.10 -13.82
C HIS A 302 4.45 12.54 -13.14
N THR A 303 4.90 11.81 -12.13
CA THR A 303 6.14 12.09 -11.38
C THR A 303 7.38 11.46 -12.02
N GLY A 304 7.25 10.76 -13.15
CA GLY A 304 8.38 10.18 -13.88
C GLY A 304 9.00 8.96 -13.20
N MET A 305 8.26 8.25 -12.34
CA MET A 305 8.77 7.12 -11.56
C MET A 305 9.03 5.84 -12.37
N ASN A 306 8.75 5.82 -13.68
CA ASN A 306 8.88 4.59 -14.50
C ASN A 306 10.32 4.24 -14.92
N LEU A 307 11.30 4.99 -14.49
CA LEU A 307 12.71 4.66 -14.69
C LEU A 307 13.35 4.21 -13.38
N ASP A 308 13.97 3.03 -13.37
CA ASP A 308 14.75 2.55 -12.23
C ASP A 308 16.05 3.37 -12.04
N GLU A 309 16.79 3.12 -10.98
CA GLU A 309 18.04 3.84 -10.70
C GLU A 309 19.11 3.67 -11.79
N SER A 310 18.99 2.64 -12.63
CA SER A 310 19.82 2.42 -13.81
C SER A 310 19.25 3.05 -15.08
N SER A 311 18.19 3.86 -14.98
CA SER A 311 17.47 4.51 -16.09
C SER A 311 16.82 3.53 -17.08
N ARG A 312 16.46 2.31 -16.63
CA ARG A 312 15.73 1.32 -17.43
C ARG A 312 14.23 1.45 -17.18
N PRO A 313 13.37 1.26 -18.19
CA PRO A 313 11.91 1.32 -18.01
C PRO A 313 11.41 0.11 -17.21
N ALA A 314 10.73 0.39 -16.09
CA ALA A 314 10.16 -0.66 -15.23
C ALA A 314 8.91 -1.29 -15.86
N MET A 315 7.95 -0.46 -16.27
CA MET A 315 6.69 -0.89 -16.88
C MET A 315 6.66 -0.56 -18.37
N ASP A 316 6.11 -1.47 -19.16
CA ASP A 316 5.91 -1.33 -20.61
C ASP A 316 4.47 -0.93 -20.94
N GLY A 317 3.51 -1.23 -20.05
CA GLY A 317 2.10 -0.87 -20.18
C GLY A 317 1.46 -0.56 -18.83
N ILE A 318 0.47 0.36 -18.85
CA ILE A 318 -0.26 0.78 -17.65
C ILE A 318 -1.75 0.87 -17.94
N ILE A 319 -2.56 0.24 -17.09
CA ILE A 319 -4.02 0.30 -17.13
C ILE A 319 -4.52 0.96 -15.84
N ALA A 320 -4.77 2.25 -15.91
CA ALA A 320 -5.34 3.03 -14.80
C ALA A 320 -6.86 3.11 -14.94
N HIS A 321 -7.57 2.15 -14.32
CA HIS A 321 -9.03 2.05 -14.41
C HIS A 321 -9.71 2.93 -13.36
N VAL A 322 -10.66 3.77 -13.80
CA VAL A 322 -11.40 4.76 -12.96
C VAL A 322 -10.49 5.52 -11.98
N GLY A 323 -9.34 5.95 -12.50
CA GLY A 323 -8.32 6.67 -11.75
C GLY A 323 -8.41 8.20 -11.83
#